data_49ddeefff540c3a6c088329cb1830e6e
#
_entry.id   49ddeefff540c3a6c088329cb1830e6e
#
_cell.length_a   1.000
_cell.length_b   1.000
_cell.length_c   1.000
_cell.angle_alpha   90.00
_cell.angle_beta   90.00
_cell.angle_gamma   90.00
#
_symmetry.space_group_name_H-M   'P 1'
#
loop_
_entity.id
_entity.type
_entity.pdbx_description
1 polymer ?
#
loop_
_entity_poly.entity_id
_entity_poly.type
_entity_poly.pdbx_seq_one_letter_code
_entity_poly.pdbx_strand_id
1 'polypeptide(L)'
;MARTNFPVYDADHHLYEPAEAFTRYLPKKFKKDFYFADVEGRRKLVVAGSISEYVPNPTFEVVAAPGTHVTWFRGKNVEGKTLRELTGTPLKPPSTWRTGEGRISLLDEQGLHAALVFPTLASVLEERLGARSAPTAALLHSLNQWLVDEWGLAREGRLFSVPFISLTDVDAAVAELEFVLANGARAVGIRPAPVPDVRGSRSFGFKDYDPFWARVAEAGIFVCLHASDSGYDRITQWWTGGASSEWVPFEKDPFSAMMDLLARPISDSLSALICHGVFERHPGLKVASIENGSEWVRSLLHRFDKAYGQMPGSFKTHPREQFHRHVYVSPFYEDDLAELKAEIPVERILFGSDYPHPEGPAHPLEYLEDFRAYRPDELEKVFSTNLKGLLAGAAA
;
A
#
# COMPACT_ATOMS: atom_id res chain seq x y z
N MET A 1 16.47 18.22 13.64
CA MET A 1 16.13 17.08 12.78
C MET A 1 17.15 15.97 13.00
N ALA A 2 16.72 14.76 13.22
CA ALA A 2 17.61 13.60 13.29
C ALA A 2 18.39 13.49 11.96
N ARG A 3 19.67 13.18 12.03
CA ARG A 3 20.52 12.98 10.84
C ARG A 3 21.13 11.61 10.93
N THR A 4 21.09 10.88 9.81
CA THR A 4 21.79 9.62 9.65
C THR A 4 23.13 9.86 8.96
N ASN A 5 24.08 8.94 9.14
CA ASN A 5 25.36 8.91 8.41
C ASN A 5 25.32 8.03 7.17
N PHE A 6 24.12 7.55 6.79
CA PHE A 6 23.84 6.74 5.61
C PHE A 6 22.65 7.34 4.83
N PRO A 7 22.54 7.05 3.52
CA PRO A 7 21.40 7.51 2.71
C PRO A 7 20.12 6.80 3.15
N VAL A 8 19.04 7.55 3.36
CA VAL A 8 17.74 7.01 3.79
C VAL A 8 16.85 6.77 2.60
N TYR A 9 16.24 5.59 2.55
CA TYR A 9 15.26 5.14 1.57
C TYR A 9 13.92 4.93 2.26
N ASP A 10 12.90 5.65 1.84
CA ASP A 10 11.55 5.58 2.38
C ASP A 10 10.68 4.67 1.51
N ALA A 11 10.09 3.65 2.13
CA ALA A 11 9.27 2.66 1.42
C ALA A 11 7.81 3.08 1.29
N ASP A 12 7.43 4.25 1.83
CA ASP A 12 6.04 4.68 1.87
C ASP A 12 5.90 6.21 1.86
N HIS A 13 5.77 6.74 0.68
CA HIS A 13 5.36 8.11 0.43
C HIS A 13 4.13 8.14 -0.46
N HIS A 14 3.34 9.22 -0.37
CA HIS A 14 2.15 9.38 -1.18
C HIS A 14 2.17 10.63 -2.06
N LEU A 15 1.44 10.55 -3.15
CA LEU A 15 1.09 11.69 -3.99
C LEU A 15 -0.44 11.89 -3.99
N TYR A 16 -0.87 13.13 -4.18
CA TYR A 16 -2.28 13.48 -4.31
C TYR A 16 -2.62 13.70 -5.78
N GLU A 17 -3.27 12.72 -6.40
CA GLU A 17 -3.60 12.74 -7.81
C GLU A 17 -4.64 13.82 -8.13
N PRO A 18 -4.47 14.60 -9.20
CA PRO A 18 -5.55 15.39 -9.74
C PRO A 18 -6.58 14.47 -10.44
N ALA A 19 -7.81 14.94 -10.56
CA ALA A 19 -8.90 14.17 -11.20
C ALA A 19 -8.53 13.68 -12.61
N GLU A 20 -7.70 14.42 -13.34
CA GLU A 20 -7.26 14.07 -14.70
C GLU A 20 -6.30 12.86 -14.73
N ALA A 21 -5.63 12.51 -13.64
CA ALA A 21 -4.75 11.36 -13.58
C ALA A 21 -5.47 10.06 -14.01
N PHE A 22 -6.72 9.92 -13.61
CA PHE A 22 -7.55 8.77 -13.97
C PHE A 22 -8.30 8.93 -15.29
N THR A 23 -8.50 10.14 -15.79
CA THR A 23 -9.41 10.41 -16.92
C THR A 23 -8.73 10.87 -18.18
N ARG A 24 -7.47 11.28 -18.12
CA ARG A 24 -6.70 11.81 -19.27
C ARG A 24 -6.61 10.78 -20.40
N TYR A 25 -6.29 9.54 -20.06
CA TYR A 25 -6.11 8.44 -21.03
C TYR A 25 -7.28 7.45 -21.03
N LEU A 26 -8.31 7.68 -20.18
CA LEU A 26 -9.43 6.77 -20.06
C LEU A 26 -10.28 6.76 -21.33
N PRO A 27 -10.51 5.58 -21.96
CA PRO A 27 -11.38 5.45 -23.12
C PRO A 27 -12.79 5.97 -22.84
N LYS A 28 -13.39 6.70 -23.80
CA LYS A 28 -14.71 7.34 -23.66
C LYS A 28 -15.80 6.40 -23.14
N LYS A 29 -15.78 5.13 -23.56
CA LYS A 29 -16.77 4.11 -23.14
C LYS A 29 -16.78 3.82 -21.64
N PHE A 30 -15.68 4.10 -20.92
CA PHE A 30 -15.54 3.86 -19.48
C PHE A 30 -15.68 5.13 -18.62
N LYS A 31 -15.85 6.31 -19.23
CA LYS A 31 -15.98 7.57 -18.48
C LYS A 31 -17.20 7.61 -17.53
N LYS A 32 -18.20 6.76 -17.74
CA LYS A 32 -19.35 6.59 -16.86
C LYS A 32 -19.02 5.75 -15.60
N ASP A 33 -17.94 4.98 -15.62
CA ASP A 33 -17.54 4.11 -14.52
C ASP A 33 -16.67 4.83 -13.48
N PHE A 34 -16.13 6.01 -13.85
CA PHE A 34 -15.32 6.85 -12.94
C PHE A 34 -15.46 8.32 -13.32
N TYR A 35 -16.02 9.14 -12.43
CA TYR A 35 -16.13 10.58 -12.61
C TYR A 35 -16.33 11.31 -11.28
N PHE A 36 -16.14 12.63 -11.30
CA PHE A 36 -16.41 13.48 -10.16
C PHE A 36 -17.74 14.21 -10.37
N ALA A 37 -18.60 14.22 -9.35
CA ALA A 37 -19.88 14.92 -9.33
C ALA A 37 -19.95 15.94 -8.19
N ASP A 38 -20.66 17.03 -8.41
CA ASP A 38 -20.99 17.99 -7.36
C ASP A 38 -22.27 17.56 -6.66
N VAL A 39 -22.16 17.21 -5.40
CA VAL A 39 -23.27 16.77 -4.56
C VAL A 39 -23.33 17.68 -3.34
N GLU A 40 -24.41 18.42 -3.18
CA GLU A 40 -24.61 19.37 -2.07
C GLU A 40 -23.43 20.35 -1.86
N GLY A 41 -22.86 20.83 -2.96
CA GLY A 41 -21.74 21.77 -2.96
C GLY A 41 -20.36 21.14 -2.62
N ARG A 42 -20.28 19.81 -2.62
CA ARG A 42 -19.03 19.08 -2.43
C ARG A 42 -18.70 18.22 -3.64
N ARG A 43 -17.44 18.21 -4.02
CA ARG A 43 -16.95 17.35 -5.08
C ARG A 43 -16.82 15.92 -4.55
N LYS A 44 -17.59 14.98 -5.10
CA LYS A 44 -17.57 13.56 -4.72
C LYS A 44 -17.07 12.71 -5.86
N LEU A 45 -16.41 11.61 -5.52
CA LEU A 45 -16.00 10.58 -6.47
C LEU A 45 -17.13 9.60 -6.69
N VAL A 46 -17.48 9.35 -7.96
CA VAL A 46 -18.43 8.32 -8.36
C VAL A 46 -17.69 7.20 -9.07
N VAL A 47 -17.77 6.00 -8.52
CA VAL A 47 -17.17 4.79 -9.07
C VAL A 47 -18.28 3.75 -9.29
N ALA A 48 -18.34 3.19 -10.49
CA ALA A 48 -19.34 2.18 -10.87
C ALA A 48 -20.81 2.62 -10.64
N GLY A 49 -21.07 3.94 -10.69
CA GLY A 49 -22.41 4.52 -10.48
C GLY A 49 -22.77 4.79 -9.02
N SER A 50 -21.87 4.55 -8.07
CA SER A 50 -22.06 4.84 -6.65
C SER A 50 -21.06 5.89 -6.16
N ILE A 51 -21.50 6.77 -5.24
CA ILE A 51 -20.60 7.72 -4.59
C ILE A 51 -19.66 6.94 -3.67
N SER A 52 -18.36 7.19 -3.76
CA SER A 52 -17.37 6.67 -2.81
C SER A 52 -17.15 7.68 -1.69
N GLU A 53 -17.34 7.25 -0.45
CA GLU A 53 -17.03 8.02 0.76
C GLU A 53 -15.71 7.57 1.40
N TYR A 54 -15.00 6.60 0.81
CA TYR A 54 -13.75 6.06 1.36
C TYR A 54 -12.70 7.15 1.53
N VAL A 55 -12.56 8.05 0.54
CA VAL A 55 -11.78 9.27 0.66
C VAL A 55 -12.73 10.47 0.65
N PRO A 56 -12.98 11.12 1.80
CA PRO A 56 -13.98 12.19 1.92
C PRO A 56 -13.72 13.40 1.03
N ASN A 57 -12.44 13.71 0.73
CA ASN A 57 -12.03 14.79 -0.15
C ASN A 57 -11.19 14.27 -1.33
N PRO A 58 -11.80 13.60 -2.31
CA PRO A 58 -11.09 12.88 -3.37
C PRO A 58 -10.42 13.79 -4.41
N THR A 59 -10.56 15.11 -4.31
CA THR A 59 -9.84 16.08 -5.15
C THR A 59 -8.58 16.62 -4.50
N PHE A 60 -8.39 16.34 -3.21
CA PHE A 60 -7.25 16.82 -2.43
C PHE A 60 -7.00 18.34 -2.56
N GLU A 61 -8.07 19.15 -2.72
CA GLU A 61 -7.95 20.61 -2.76
C GLU A 61 -7.46 21.17 -1.42
N VAL A 62 -7.90 20.54 -0.34
CA VAL A 62 -7.38 20.73 1.01
C VAL A 62 -7.20 19.36 1.68
N VAL A 63 -6.20 19.23 2.53
CA VAL A 63 -5.86 18.00 3.24
C VAL A 63 -5.49 18.29 4.68
N ALA A 64 -5.53 17.29 5.54
CA ALA A 64 -4.95 17.37 6.88
C ALA A 64 -3.42 17.50 6.79
N ALA A 65 -2.80 18.18 7.74
CA ALA A 65 -1.35 18.28 7.79
C ALA A 65 -0.72 16.97 8.29
N PRO A 66 0.46 16.56 7.78
CA PRO A 66 1.18 15.42 8.31
C PRO A 66 1.38 15.53 9.83
N GLY A 67 1.27 14.41 10.55
CA GLY A 67 1.46 14.34 11.99
C GLY A 67 0.26 14.74 12.83
N THR A 68 -0.84 15.23 12.24
CA THR A 68 -1.99 15.69 13.04
C THR A 68 -2.75 14.55 13.72
N HIS A 69 -2.67 13.33 13.22
CA HIS A 69 -3.35 12.16 13.77
C HIS A 69 -2.45 11.26 14.63
N VAL A 70 -1.15 11.56 14.78
CA VAL A 70 -0.18 10.73 15.51
C VAL A 70 -0.61 10.40 16.94
N THR A 71 -1.21 11.34 17.68
CA THR A 71 -1.68 11.08 19.04
C THR A 71 -2.84 10.09 19.09
N TRP A 72 -3.67 10.07 18.06
CA TRP A 72 -4.74 9.10 17.91
C TRP A 72 -4.19 7.69 17.69
N PHE A 73 -3.36 7.52 16.65
CA PHE A 73 -2.81 6.21 16.29
C PHE A 73 -1.92 5.64 17.40
N ARG A 74 -1.16 6.46 18.11
CA ARG A 74 -0.42 6.04 19.31
C ARG A 74 -1.30 5.69 20.53
N GLY A 75 -2.63 5.78 20.44
CA GLY A 75 -3.52 5.57 21.58
C GLY A 75 -3.34 6.59 22.72
N LYS A 76 -2.83 7.79 22.39
CA LYS A 76 -2.53 8.87 23.37
C LYS A 76 -3.48 10.06 23.27
N ASN A 77 -4.67 9.85 22.76
CA ASN A 77 -5.71 10.88 22.61
C ASN A 77 -6.41 11.17 23.94
N VAL A 78 -5.68 11.71 24.90
CA VAL A 78 -6.17 11.97 26.28
C VAL A 78 -7.28 13.01 26.35
N GLU A 79 -7.41 13.88 25.32
CA GLU A 79 -8.44 14.90 25.24
C GLU A 79 -9.75 14.37 24.63
N GLY A 80 -9.77 13.13 24.15
CA GLY A 80 -10.94 12.49 23.53
C GLY A 80 -11.38 13.14 22.22
N LYS A 81 -10.49 13.81 21.48
CA LYS A 81 -10.79 14.46 20.20
C LYS A 81 -11.09 13.44 19.11
N THR A 82 -12.02 13.75 18.23
CA THR A 82 -12.23 13.03 16.98
C THR A 82 -11.07 13.27 16.01
N LEU A 83 -10.86 12.40 15.04
CA LEU A 83 -9.86 12.61 13.98
C LEU A 83 -10.09 13.94 13.24
N ARG A 84 -11.35 14.33 13.02
CA ARG A 84 -11.70 15.62 12.43
C ARG A 84 -11.24 16.81 13.29
N GLU A 85 -11.37 16.75 14.60
CA GLU A 85 -10.90 17.80 15.52
C GLU A 85 -9.37 17.83 15.59
N LEU A 86 -8.71 16.66 15.50
CA LEU A 86 -7.25 16.57 15.44
C LEU A 86 -6.69 17.15 14.12
N THR A 87 -7.39 16.97 13.02
CA THR A 87 -7.02 17.59 11.72
C THR A 87 -6.86 19.11 11.83
N GLY A 88 -7.67 19.77 12.69
CA GLY A 88 -7.64 21.22 12.84
C GLY A 88 -8.01 21.95 11.53
N THR A 89 -7.18 22.97 11.15
CA THR A 89 -7.39 23.71 9.91
C THR A 89 -6.72 22.98 8.74
N PRO A 90 -7.48 22.44 7.77
CA PRO A 90 -6.89 21.81 6.59
C PRO A 90 -6.02 22.79 5.80
N LEU A 91 -4.98 22.28 5.16
CA LEU A 91 -4.06 23.06 4.34
C LEU A 91 -4.24 22.73 2.85
N LYS A 92 -3.89 23.68 1.99
CA LYS A 92 -3.78 23.42 0.55
C LYS A 92 -2.45 22.68 0.30
N PRO A 93 -2.48 21.48 -0.34
CA PRO A 93 -1.25 20.77 -0.64
C PRO A 93 -0.26 21.61 -1.43
N PRO A 94 1.01 21.70 -1.02
CA PRO A 94 2.05 22.35 -1.80
C PRO A 94 2.31 21.58 -3.12
N SER A 95 2.91 22.23 -4.09
CA SER A 95 3.26 21.60 -5.38
C SER A 95 4.19 20.38 -5.21
N THR A 96 5.04 20.39 -4.18
CA THR A 96 5.95 19.29 -3.84
C THR A 96 5.23 17.96 -3.53
N TRP A 97 3.93 17.99 -3.21
CA TRP A 97 3.13 16.79 -2.99
C TRP A 97 2.40 16.33 -4.26
N ARG A 98 2.45 17.12 -5.32
CA ARG A 98 1.68 16.92 -6.56
C ARG A 98 2.52 16.77 -7.82
N THR A 99 3.82 17.02 -7.76
CA THR A 99 4.73 16.94 -8.91
C THR A 99 6.01 16.17 -8.57
N GLY A 100 6.49 15.37 -9.52
CA GLY A 100 7.72 14.60 -9.34
C GLY A 100 8.96 15.47 -9.14
N GLU A 101 9.07 16.61 -9.85
CA GLU A 101 10.17 17.57 -9.67
C GLU A 101 10.16 18.19 -8.27
N GLY A 102 9.01 18.68 -7.82
CA GLY A 102 8.87 19.24 -6.48
C GLY A 102 9.15 18.21 -5.39
N ARG A 103 8.80 16.92 -5.63
CA ARG A 103 9.06 15.86 -4.68
C ARG A 103 10.57 15.59 -4.49
N ILE A 104 11.38 15.67 -5.54
CA ILE A 104 12.85 15.53 -5.41
C ILE A 104 13.41 16.59 -4.46
N SER A 105 13.01 17.86 -4.61
CA SER A 105 13.42 18.93 -3.69
C SER A 105 12.97 18.66 -2.25
N LEU A 106 11.76 18.13 -2.08
CA LEU A 106 11.22 17.79 -0.76
C LEU A 106 12.01 16.64 -0.09
N LEU A 107 12.44 15.62 -0.85
CA LEU A 107 13.30 14.56 -0.31
C LEU A 107 14.62 15.15 0.25
N ASP A 108 15.21 16.12 -0.44
CA ASP A 108 16.41 16.81 0.06
C ASP A 108 16.15 17.56 1.36
N GLU A 109 15.03 18.29 1.45
CA GLU A 109 14.61 19.01 2.66
C GLU A 109 14.37 18.06 3.84
N GLN A 110 13.82 16.86 3.57
CA GLN A 110 13.54 15.84 4.57
C GLN A 110 14.76 15.00 4.95
N GLY A 111 15.87 15.13 4.23
CA GLY A 111 17.07 14.30 4.42
C GLY A 111 16.93 12.86 3.91
N LEU A 112 16.02 12.64 2.95
CA LEU A 112 15.79 11.35 2.30
C LEU A 112 16.57 11.27 0.97
N HIS A 113 17.19 10.12 0.74
CA HIS A 113 17.89 9.87 -0.52
C HIS A 113 16.90 9.45 -1.62
N ALA A 114 15.96 8.58 -1.30
CA ALA A 114 14.97 8.08 -2.25
C ALA A 114 13.67 7.68 -1.55
N ALA A 115 12.57 7.58 -2.32
CA ALA A 115 11.31 7.08 -1.83
C ALA A 115 10.54 6.27 -2.89
N LEU A 116 9.78 5.26 -2.43
CA LEU A 116 8.63 4.74 -3.16
C LEU A 116 7.49 5.76 -3.00
N VAL A 117 6.75 6.02 -4.06
CA VAL A 117 5.62 6.96 -4.02
C VAL A 117 4.37 6.32 -4.58
N PHE A 118 3.35 6.24 -3.73
CA PHE A 118 2.08 5.61 -4.04
C PHE A 118 1.01 6.62 -4.41
N PRO A 119 0.17 6.33 -5.41
CA PRO A 119 -1.08 7.04 -5.63
C PRO A 119 -2.06 6.77 -4.47
N THR A 120 -2.73 7.79 -3.97
CA THR A 120 -3.68 7.67 -2.84
C THR A 120 -5.02 7.08 -3.27
N LEU A 121 -5.61 7.56 -4.40
CA LEU A 121 -6.93 7.07 -4.86
C LEU A 121 -6.88 5.71 -5.58
N ALA A 122 -5.73 5.28 -6.06
CA ALA A 122 -5.62 3.99 -6.76
C ALA A 122 -6.05 2.82 -5.88
N SER A 123 -5.76 2.90 -4.59
CA SER A 123 -6.04 1.88 -3.58
C SER A 123 -7.54 1.59 -3.35
N VAL A 124 -8.43 2.50 -3.77
CA VAL A 124 -9.89 2.37 -3.52
C VAL A 124 -10.70 1.92 -4.74
N LEU A 125 -10.09 1.80 -5.92
CA LEU A 125 -10.84 1.61 -7.17
C LEU A 125 -11.32 0.19 -7.38
N GLU A 126 -10.47 -0.80 -7.13
CA GLU A 126 -10.73 -2.20 -7.51
C GLU A 126 -11.94 -2.77 -6.77
N GLU A 127 -12.05 -2.52 -5.46
CA GLU A 127 -13.20 -2.99 -4.69
C GLU A 127 -14.51 -2.39 -5.20
N ARG A 128 -14.52 -1.10 -5.55
CA ARG A 128 -15.72 -0.40 -6.03
C ARG A 128 -16.13 -0.82 -7.43
N LEU A 129 -15.18 -1.14 -8.30
CA LEU A 129 -15.45 -1.68 -9.63
C LEU A 129 -15.82 -3.16 -9.59
N GLY A 130 -15.39 -3.90 -8.57
CA GLY A 130 -15.69 -5.30 -8.38
C GLY A 130 -15.25 -6.14 -9.58
N ALA A 131 -16.09 -7.07 -10.04
CA ALA A 131 -15.80 -7.96 -11.16
C ALA A 131 -15.78 -7.30 -12.56
N ARG A 132 -15.77 -5.97 -12.63
CA ARG A 132 -15.71 -5.22 -13.90
C ARG A 132 -14.27 -5.08 -14.39
N SER A 133 -13.66 -6.15 -14.86
CA SER A 133 -12.24 -6.19 -15.24
C SER A 133 -11.84 -5.14 -16.27
N ALA A 134 -12.60 -4.98 -17.35
CA ALA A 134 -12.24 -4.06 -18.44
C ALA A 134 -12.20 -2.58 -18.03
N PRO A 135 -13.17 -1.99 -17.30
CA PRO A 135 -13.05 -0.63 -16.79
C PRO A 135 -11.96 -0.50 -15.72
N THR A 136 -11.74 -1.52 -14.88
CA THR A 136 -10.67 -1.52 -13.86
C THR A 136 -9.30 -1.44 -14.51
N ALA A 137 -9.00 -2.32 -15.46
CA ALA A 137 -7.74 -2.30 -16.21
C ALA A 137 -7.54 -0.96 -16.96
N ALA A 138 -8.59 -0.43 -17.60
CA ALA A 138 -8.50 0.83 -18.33
C ALA A 138 -8.26 2.05 -17.41
N LEU A 139 -8.84 2.07 -16.21
CA LEU A 139 -8.63 3.13 -15.22
C LEU A 139 -7.22 3.11 -14.65
N LEU A 140 -6.74 1.94 -14.25
CA LEU A 140 -5.38 1.79 -13.73
C LEU A 140 -4.34 2.08 -14.83
N HIS A 141 -4.57 1.63 -16.07
CA HIS A 141 -3.70 2.01 -17.19
C HIS A 141 -3.66 3.54 -17.41
N SER A 142 -4.81 4.22 -17.34
CA SER A 142 -4.86 5.69 -17.45
C SER A 142 -4.04 6.38 -16.36
N LEU A 143 -4.14 5.89 -15.11
CA LEU A 143 -3.33 6.38 -14.00
C LEU A 143 -1.84 6.09 -14.22
N ASN A 144 -1.49 4.86 -14.59
CA ASN A 144 -0.10 4.44 -14.76
C ASN A 144 0.57 5.20 -15.91
N GLN A 145 -0.15 5.46 -17.02
CA GLN A 145 0.35 6.33 -18.09
C GLN A 145 0.57 7.76 -17.59
N TRP A 146 -0.35 8.30 -16.79
CA TRP A 146 -0.18 9.61 -16.18
C TRP A 146 1.03 9.66 -15.23
N LEU A 147 1.26 8.59 -14.43
CA LEU A 147 2.45 8.47 -13.59
C LEU A 147 3.74 8.49 -14.42
N VAL A 148 3.76 7.77 -15.54
CA VAL A 148 4.91 7.77 -16.47
C VAL A 148 5.20 9.19 -16.94
N ASP A 149 4.18 9.93 -17.38
CA ASP A 149 4.35 11.23 -18.00
C ASP A 149 4.73 12.33 -16.98
N GLU A 150 4.09 12.34 -15.81
CA GLU A 150 4.22 13.46 -14.85
C GLU A 150 5.26 13.18 -13.74
N TRP A 151 5.36 11.94 -13.31
CA TRP A 151 6.22 11.57 -12.17
C TRP A 151 7.48 10.81 -12.59
N GLY A 152 7.35 9.98 -13.63
CA GLY A 152 8.35 8.96 -13.97
C GLY A 152 8.32 7.80 -12.98
N LEU A 153 8.59 6.56 -13.45
CA LEU A 153 8.58 5.39 -12.58
C LEU A 153 9.92 5.13 -11.87
N ALA A 154 11.00 5.82 -12.28
CA ALA A 154 12.32 5.77 -11.63
C ALA A 154 13.07 7.10 -11.86
N ARG A 155 12.44 8.23 -11.53
CA ARG A 155 13.00 9.57 -11.77
C ARG A 155 14.31 9.75 -10.99
N GLU A 156 15.38 10.06 -11.71
CA GLU A 156 16.73 10.35 -11.18
C GLU A 156 17.29 9.22 -10.29
N GLY A 157 16.72 8.00 -10.32
CA GLY A 157 17.10 6.92 -9.39
C GLY A 157 16.78 7.20 -7.93
N ARG A 158 15.90 8.17 -7.66
CA ARG A 158 15.52 8.64 -6.32
C ARG A 158 14.02 8.58 -6.06
N LEU A 159 13.20 8.82 -7.05
CA LEU A 159 11.76 8.80 -6.92
C LEU A 159 11.19 7.63 -7.72
N PHE A 160 10.64 6.65 -7.01
CA PHE A 160 10.11 5.42 -7.56
C PHE A 160 8.59 5.42 -7.41
N SER A 161 7.87 5.92 -8.43
CA SER A 161 6.41 5.87 -8.42
C SER A 161 5.94 4.44 -8.64
N VAL A 162 5.00 3.99 -7.81
CA VAL A 162 4.49 2.61 -7.81
C VAL A 162 3.20 2.53 -8.61
N PRO A 163 3.21 1.98 -9.83
CA PRO A 163 2.00 1.76 -10.61
C PRO A 163 1.16 0.63 -9.99
N PHE A 164 -0.17 0.77 -10.02
CA PHE A 164 -1.09 -0.25 -9.53
C PHE A 164 -1.58 -1.14 -10.68
N ILE A 165 -1.65 -2.44 -10.43
CA ILE A 165 -2.13 -3.45 -11.38
C ILE A 165 -3.26 -4.25 -10.72
N SER A 166 -4.37 -4.43 -11.44
CA SER A 166 -5.46 -5.31 -11.03
C SER A 166 -5.30 -6.69 -11.64
N LEU A 167 -5.53 -7.71 -10.84
CA LEU A 167 -5.52 -9.11 -11.29
C LEU A 167 -6.89 -9.63 -11.74
N THR A 168 -7.89 -8.77 -11.89
CA THR A 168 -9.25 -9.15 -12.34
C THR A 168 -9.29 -9.72 -13.77
N ASP A 169 -8.25 -9.45 -14.56
CA ASP A 169 -7.99 -10.06 -15.87
C ASP A 169 -6.47 -10.28 -15.98
N VAL A 170 -6.05 -11.54 -16.02
CA VAL A 170 -4.63 -11.90 -15.95
C VAL A 170 -3.86 -11.46 -17.20
N ASP A 171 -4.48 -11.58 -18.38
CA ASP A 171 -3.83 -11.16 -19.63
C ASP A 171 -3.64 -9.64 -19.67
N ALA A 172 -4.64 -8.89 -19.21
CA ALA A 172 -4.54 -7.45 -19.06
C ALA A 172 -3.50 -7.06 -18.00
N ALA A 173 -3.42 -7.81 -16.88
CA ALA A 173 -2.43 -7.57 -15.84
C ALA A 173 -0.99 -7.79 -16.34
N VAL A 174 -0.75 -8.83 -17.13
CA VAL A 174 0.57 -9.09 -17.76
C VAL A 174 0.90 -8.00 -18.77
N ALA A 175 -0.07 -7.60 -19.62
CA ALA A 175 0.14 -6.51 -20.58
C ALA A 175 0.48 -5.17 -19.88
N GLU A 176 -0.21 -4.87 -18.77
CA GLU A 176 0.07 -3.68 -17.97
C GLU A 176 1.45 -3.77 -17.30
N LEU A 177 1.81 -4.95 -16.79
CA LEU A 177 3.14 -5.19 -16.24
C LEU A 177 4.24 -4.92 -17.28
N GLU A 178 4.09 -5.41 -18.51
CA GLU A 178 5.05 -5.11 -19.59
C GLU A 178 5.13 -3.62 -19.89
N PHE A 179 3.99 -2.92 -19.92
CA PHE A 179 3.96 -1.46 -20.12
C PHE A 179 4.76 -0.73 -19.04
N VAL A 180 4.53 -1.02 -17.75
CA VAL A 180 5.22 -0.31 -16.67
C VAL A 180 6.71 -0.71 -16.57
N LEU A 181 7.07 -1.95 -16.89
CA LEU A 181 8.47 -2.40 -16.97
C LEU A 181 9.23 -1.65 -18.07
N ALA A 182 8.62 -1.51 -19.26
CA ALA A 182 9.20 -0.75 -20.37
C ALA A 182 9.43 0.73 -20.01
N ASN A 183 8.70 1.26 -19.03
CA ASN A 183 8.82 2.63 -18.51
C ASN A 183 9.63 2.72 -17.21
N GLY A 184 10.35 1.66 -16.84
CA GLY A 184 11.35 1.68 -15.76
C GLY A 184 10.80 1.38 -14.36
N ALA A 185 9.61 0.78 -14.22
CA ALA A 185 9.07 0.37 -12.93
C ALA A 185 10.04 -0.53 -12.16
N ARG A 186 10.18 -0.31 -10.87
CA ARG A 186 10.99 -1.09 -9.93
C ARG A 186 10.14 -1.89 -8.95
N ALA A 187 8.89 -1.48 -8.79
CA ALA A 187 7.87 -2.13 -8.00
C ALA A 187 6.51 -1.95 -8.67
N VAL A 188 5.55 -2.79 -8.32
CA VAL A 188 4.13 -2.61 -8.67
C VAL A 188 3.27 -2.81 -7.43
N GLY A 189 2.18 -2.05 -7.32
CA GLY A 189 1.19 -2.18 -6.26
C GLY A 189 0.05 -3.10 -6.67
N ILE A 190 -0.40 -3.96 -5.77
CA ILE A 190 -1.66 -4.69 -5.90
C ILE A 190 -2.43 -4.62 -4.58
N ARG A 191 -3.74 -4.75 -4.66
CA ARG A 191 -4.62 -4.75 -3.49
C ARG A 191 -4.42 -6.01 -2.64
N PRO A 192 -4.20 -5.94 -1.32
CA PRO A 192 -4.11 -7.10 -0.43
C PRO A 192 -5.49 -7.67 -0.11
N ALA A 193 -6.16 -8.24 -1.10
CA ALA A 193 -7.48 -8.83 -0.96
C ALA A 193 -7.74 -9.86 -2.06
N PRO A 194 -8.74 -10.73 -1.90
CA PRO A 194 -9.16 -11.64 -2.97
C PRO A 194 -9.54 -10.87 -4.23
N VAL A 195 -9.18 -11.40 -5.38
CA VAL A 195 -9.48 -10.80 -6.69
C VAL A 195 -10.97 -10.91 -6.98
N PRO A 196 -11.68 -9.81 -7.26
CA PRO A 196 -13.09 -9.85 -7.63
C PRO A 196 -13.34 -10.65 -8.92
N ASP A 197 -14.34 -11.55 -8.90
CA ASP A 197 -14.77 -12.33 -10.05
C ASP A 197 -16.31 -12.38 -10.07
N VAL A 198 -16.91 -12.61 -11.22
CA VAL A 198 -18.37 -12.71 -11.41
C VAL A 198 -19.01 -13.88 -10.65
N ARG A 199 -18.23 -14.87 -10.28
CA ARG A 199 -18.65 -16.06 -9.51
C ARG A 199 -18.31 -15.97 -8.01
N GLY A 200 -17.85 -14.81 -7.56
CA GLY A 200 -17.29 -14.58 -6.23
C GLY A 200 -15.78 -14.36 -6.29
N SER A 201 -15.25 -13.69 -5.27
CA SER A 201 -13.82 -13.35 -5.22
C SER A 201 -12.95 -14.61 -5.12
N ARG A 202 -11.74 -14.55 -5.70
CA ARG A 202 -10.79 -15.66 -5.78
C ARG A 202 -9.43 -15.28 -5.22
N SER A 203 -8.73 -16.25 -4.66
CA SER A 203 -7.35 -16.05 -4.23
C SER A 203 -6.42 -15.82 -5.44
N PHE A 204 -5.62 -14.77 -5.40
CA PHE A 204 -4.55 -14.52 -6.36
C PHE A 204 -3.38 -15.53 -6.22
N GLY A 205 -3.39 -16.39 -5.20
CA GLY A 205 -2.43 -17.49 -5.04
C GLY A 205 -2.70 -18.70 -5.93
N PHE A 206 -3.84 -18.78 -6.62
CA PHE A 206 -4.14 -19.88 -7.53
C PHE A 206 -3.31 -19.81 -8.81
N LYS A 207 -3.11 -20.97 -9.44
CA LYS A 207 -2.26 -21.12 -10.64
C LYS A 207 -2.71 -20.29 -11.84
N ASP A 208 -3.98 -19.89 -11.88
CA ASP A 208 -4.51 -19.01 -12.93
C ASP A 208 -3.76 -17.68 -12.99
N TYR A 209 -3.15 -17.25 -11.87
CA TYR A 209 -2.38 -16.00 -11.76
C TYR A 209 -0.87 -16.21 -11.94
N ASP A 210 -0.40 -17.45 -12.16
CA ASP A 210 1.02 -17.75 -12.36
C ASP A 210 1.67 -16.97 -13.51
N PRO A 211 0.99 -16.64 -14.64
CA PRO A 211 1.59 -15.81 -15.68
C PRO A 211 2.07 -14.43 -15.16
N PHE A 212 1.29 -13.81 -14.29
CA PHE A 212 1.67 -12.54 -13.66
C PHE A 212 2.85 -12.72 -12.66
N TRP A 213 2.75 -13.70 -11.75
CA TRP A 213 3.77 -13.95 -10.74
C TRP A 213 5.13 -14.37 -11.36
N ALA A 214 5.10 -15.21 -12.38
CA ALA A 214 6.27 -15.60 -13.14
C ALA A 214 6.97 -14.38 -13.74
N ARG A 215 6.19 -13.51 -14.38
CA ARG A 215 6.74 -12.34 -15.06
C ARG A 215 7.32 -11.31 -14.10
N VAL A 216 6.68 -11.10 -12.94
CA VAL A 216 7.26 -10.26 -11.85
C VAL A 216 8.59 -10.83 -11.37
N ALA A 217 8.65 -12.14 -11.11
CA ALA A 217 9.88 -12.80 -10.65
C ALA A 217 11.02 -12.74 -11.70
N GLU A 218 10.70 -12.94 -12.98
CA GLU A 218 11.63 -12.81 -14.11
C GLU A 218 12.18 -11.40 -14.27
N ALA A 219 11.33 -10.39 -14.07
CA ALA A 219 11.73 -8.99 -14.15
C ALA A 219 12.61 -8.55 -12.96
N GLY A 220 12.66 -9.35 -11.90
CA GLY A 220 13.42 -9.04 -10.68
C GLY A 220 12.85 -7.86 -9.87
N ILE A 221 11.64 -7.37 -10.20
CA ILE A 221 10.94 -6.36 -9.41
C ILE A 221 10.21 -7.00 -8.23
N PHE A 222 9.68 -6.18 -7.33
CA PHE A 222 8.88 -6.66 -6.20
C PHE A 222 7.45 -6.12 -6.25
N VAL A 223 6.55 -6.82 -5.54
CA VAL A 223 5.14 -6.42 -5.41
C VAL A 223 4.92 -5.78 -4.05
N CYS A 224 4.31 -4.61 -4.04
CA CYS A 224 3.80 -3.95 -2.85
C CYS A 224 2.35 -4.37 -2.62
N LEU A 225 2.08 -5.04 -1.50
CA LEU A 225 0.74 -5.21 -0.95
C LEU A 225 0.47 -3.99 -0.06
N HIS A 226 -0.07 -2.96 -0.67
CA HIS A 226 -0.29 -1.67 -0.02
C HIS A 226 -1.70 -1.59 0.56
N ALA A 227 -1.85 -0.96 1.74
CA ALA A 227 -3.15 -0.68 2.35
C ALA A 227 -4.15 -0.15 1.32
N SER A 228 -5.34 -0.73 1.30
CA SER A 228 -6.33 -0.47 0.26
C SER A 228 -7.75 -0.75 0.78
N ASP A 229 -8.76 -0.29 0.04
CA ASP A 229 -10.12 -0.79 0.24
C ASP A 229 -10.17 -2.29 -0.09
N SER A 230 -10.03 -3.10 0.94
CA SER A 230 -10.00 -4.56 0.83
C SER A 230 -11.39 -5.19 0.69
N GLY A 231 -12.46 -4.42 0.98
CA GLY A 231 -13.83 -4.91 1.09
C GLY A 231 -14.12 -5.66 2.40
N TYR A 232 -13.18 -5.71 3.35
CA TYR A 232 -13.38 -6.34 4.67
C TYR A 232 -14.26 -5.48 5.59
N ASP A 233 -14.49 -4.21 5.26
CA ASP A 233 -15.46 -3.33 5.89
C ASP A 233 -16.87 -3.91 5.92
N ARG A 234 -17.23 -4.74 4.93
CA ARG A 234 -18.52 -5.47 4.89
C ARG A 234 -18.72 -6.35 6.12
N ILE A 235 -17.64 -6.93 6.66
CA ILE A 235 -17.72 -7.75 7.89
C ILE A 235 -18.06 -6.85 9.08
N THR A 236 -17.44 -5.67 9.17
CA THR A 236 -17.77 -4.68 10.20
C THR A 236 -19.23 -4.24 10.10
N GLN A 237 -19.71 -3.96 8.89
CA GLN A 237 -21.10 -3.56 8.63
C GLN A 237 -22.10 -4.64 9.09
N TRP A 238 -21.81 -5.92 8.92
CA TRP A 238 -22.68 -7.00 9.42
C TRP A 238 -22.84 -6.99 10.94
N TRP A 239 -21.81 -6.59 11.68
CA TRP A 239 -21.87 -6.49 13.13
C TRP A 239 -22.53 -5.23 13.63
N THR A 240 -22.43 -4.13 12.90
CA THR A 240 -23.00 -2.83 13.28
C THR A 240 -24.44 -2.64 12.80
N GLY A 241 -24.97 -3.57 12.02
CA GLY A 241 -26.33 -3.47 11.44
C GLY A 241 -26.45 -2.41 10.36
N GLY A 242 -25.35 -1.84 9.90
CA GLY A 242 -25.27 -0.71 8.99
C GLY A 242 -25.28 -1.10 7.50
N ALA A 243 -26.24 -1.94 7.05
CA ALA A 243 -26.32 -2.34 5.65
C ALA A 243 -26.56 -1.20 4.63
N SER A 244 -26.74 0.04 5.09
CA SER A 244 -27.12 1.19 4.26
C SER A 244 -26.07 2.30 4.16
N SER A 245 -25.04 2.29 4.98
CA SER A 245 -23.96 3.29 4.94
C SER A 245 -22.65 2.68 4.49
N GLU A 246 -21.97 3.37 3.59
CA GLU A 246 -20.60 3.04 3.25
C GLU A 246 -19.71 3.26 4.48
N TRP A 247 -18.78 2.34 4.72
CA TRP A 247 -17.79 2.51 5.78
C TRP A 247 -16.84 3.68 5.42
N VAL A 248 -16.64 4.57 6.39
CA VAL A 248 -15.74 5.72 6.26
C VAL A 248 -14.55 5.48 7.17
N PRO A 249 -13.33 5.32 6.63
CA PRO A 249 -12.14 4.96 7.41
C PRO A 249 -11.87 5.86 8.59
N PHE A 250 -12.20 7.14 8.47
CA PHE A 250 -11.91 8.18 9.46
C PHE A 250 -13.05 8.44 10.46
N GLU A 251 -14.21 7.79 10.28
CA GLU A 251 -15.28 7.79 11.26
C GLU A 251 -15.19 6.53 12.13
N LYS A 252 -14.49 6.64 13.27
CA LYS A 252 -14.22 5.51 14.16
C LYS A 252 -15.18 5.53 15.35
N ASP A 253 -15.86 4.41 15.56
CA ASP A 253 -16.44 4.01 16.84
C ASP A 253 -15.53 2.92 17.47
N PRO A 254 -15.71 2.60 18.79
CA PRO A 254 -14.85 1.63 19.45
C PRO A 254 -14.82 0.26 18.78
N PHE A 255 -15.94 -0.21 18.23
CA PHE A 255 -15.98 -1.51 17.55
C PHE A 255 -15.24 -1.46 16.20
N SER A 256 -15.46 -0.43 15.40
CA SER A 256 -14.77 -0.22 14.13
C SER A 256 -13.26 -0.07 14.33
N ALA A 257 -12.82 0.54 15.44
CA ALA A 257 -11.41 0.65 15.77
C ALA A 257 -10.77 -0.70 16.14
N MET A 258 -11.58 -1.62 16.72
CA MET A 258 -11.14 -2.98 17.05
C MET A 258 -11.16 -3.94 15.85
N MET A 259 -11.89 -3.60 14.79
CA MET A 259 -11.93 -4.36 13.55
C MET A 259 -10.74 -3.95 12.68
N ASP A 260 -9.63 -4.62 12.88
CA ASP A 260 -8.39 -4.35 12.15
C ASP A 260 -8.56 -4.68 10.65
N LEU A 261 -8.87 -3.63 9.87
CA LEU A 261 -9.13 -3.72 8.43
C LEU A 261 -7.85 -3.64 7.59
N LEU A 262 -6.68 -3.50 8.20
CA LEU A 262 -5.38 -3.54 7.55
C LEU A 262 -4.66 -4.87 7.84
N ALA A 263 -4.49 -5.23 9.10
CA ALA A 263 -3.77 -6.44 9.51
C ALA A 263 -4.46 -7.73 9.05
N ARG A 264 -5.78 -7.77 9.01
CA ARG A 264 -6.50 -8.97 8.58
C ARG A 264 -6.37 -9.24 7.07
N PRO A 265 -6.65 -8.29 6.16
CA PRO A 265 -6.46 -8.50 4.73
C PRO A 265 -5.04 -8.87 4.34
N ILE A 266 -4.04 -8.22 4.91
CA ILE A 266 -2.63 -8.54 4.60
C ILE A 266 -2.25 -9.93 5.10
N SER A 267 -2.69 -10.32 6.31
CA SER A 267 -2.45 -11.67 6.85
C SER A 267 -3.06 -12.76 5.96
N ASP A 268 -4.30 -12.55 5.51
CA ASP A 268 -4.99 -13.49 4.63
C ASP A 268 -4.33 -13.53 3.24
N SER A 269 -3.88 -12.38 2.72
CA SER A 269 -3.17 -12.26 1.44
C SER A 269 -1.84 -13.02 1.45
N LEU A 270 -1.03 -12.84 2.49
CA LEU A 270 0.25 -13.56 2.64
C LEU A 270 0.02 -15.05 2.90
N SER A 271 -1.03 -15.39 3.65
CA SER A 271 -1.45 -16.79 3.79
C SER A 271 -1.80 -17.42 2.45
N ALA A 272 -2.51 -16.69 1.59
CA ALA A 272 -2.84 -17.16 0.25
C ALA A 272 -1.60 -17.41 -0.61
N LEU A 273 -0.62 -16.47 -0.62
CA LEU A 273 0.62 -16.63 -1.38
C LEU A 273 1.41 -17.87 -0.91
N ILE A 274 1.54 -18.07 0.40
CA ILE A 274 2.30 -19.17 0.99
C ILE A 274 1.54 -20.50 0.86
N CYS A 275 0.29 -20.57 1.31
CA CYS A 275 -0.47 -21.82 1.36
C CYS A 275 -0.87 -22.33 -0.02
N HIS A 276 -1.04 -21.45 -1.01
CA HIS A 276 -1.28 -21.86 -2.39
C HIS A 276 0.03 -22.06 -3.19
N GLY A 277 1.19 -21.94 -2.54
CA GLY A 277 2.50 -22.31 -3.07
C GLY A 277 3.05 -21.36 -4.13
N VAL A 278 2.70 -20.07 -4.12
CA VAL A 278 3.20 -19.07 -5.09
C VAL A 278 4.71 -18.93 -4.99
N PHE A 279 5.25 -18.80 -3.79
CA PHE A 279 6.70 -18.66 -3.58
C PHE A 279 7.48 -19.93 -3.91
N GLU A 280 6.83 -21.12 -3.81
CA GLU A 280 7.45 -22.38 -4.24
C GLU A 280 7.53 -22.51 -5.76
N ARG A 281 6.54 -21.93 -6.48
CA ARG A 281 6.54 -21.92 -7.95
C ARG A 281 7.41 -20.79 -8.50
N HIS A 282 7.52 -19.67 -7.78
CA HIS A 282 8.24 -18.48 -8.20
C HIS A 282 9.27 -18.05 -7.12
N PRO A 283 10.40 -18.78 -6.95
CA PRO A 283 11.35 -18.56 -5.86
C PRO A 283 12.10 -17.22 -5.92
N GLY A 284 12.07 -16.53 -7.06
CA GLY A 284 12.60 -15.16 -7.22
C GLY A 284 11.67 -14.06 -6.71
N LEU A 285 10.38 -14.36 -6.52
CA LEU A 285 9.37 -13.37 -6.16
C LEU A 285 9.67 -12.74 -4.78
N LYS A 286 9.53 -11.41 -4.69
CA LYS A 286 9.58 -10.63 -3.45
C LYS A 286 8.29 -9.83 -3.30
N VAL A 287 7.80 -9.74 -2.07
CA VAL A 287 6.59 -9.02 -1.71
C VAL A 287 6.87 -8.12 -0.51
N ALA A 288 6.42 -6.89 -0.55
CA ALA A 288 6.49 -5.95 0.55
C ALA A 288 5.08 -5.61 1.06
N SER A 289 4.85 -5.75 2.36
CA SER A 289 3.67 -5.23 3.06
C SER A 289 3.94 -3.78 3.39
N ILE A 290 3.17 -2.87 2.81
CA ILE A 290 3.32 -1.42 2.98
C ILE A 290 2.02 -0.84 3.55
N GLU A 291 2.12 0.02 4.56
CA GLU A 291 1.00 0.69 5.23
C GLU A 291 -0.04 -0.30 5.84
N ASN A 292 0.43 -1.46 6.32
CA ASN A 292 -0.42 -2.44 7.00
C ASN A 292 0.02 -2.71 8.45
N GLY A 293 0.99 -1.95 8.95
CA GLY A 293 1.60 -2.20 10.26
C GLY A 293 2.30 -3.55 10.36
N SER A 294 2.61 -3.97 11.58
CA SER A 294 3.31 -5.23 11.84
C SER A 294 2.76 -6.06 13.01
N GLU A 295 1.77 -5.60 13.75
CA GLU A 295 1.18 -6.34 14.88
C GLU A 295 0.65 -7.73 14.52
N TRP A 296 0.23 -7.91 13.27
CA TRP A 296 -0.26 -9.19 12.72
C TRP A 296 0.83 -10.25 12.51
N VAL A 297 2.11 -9.85 12.41
CA VAL A 297 3.23 -10.73 11.99
C VAL A 297 3.39 -11.91 12.93
N ARG A 298 3.54 -11.68 14.23
CA ARG A 298 3.71 -12.73 15.23
C ARG A 298 2.58 -13.75 15.20
N SER A 299 1.34 -13.28 15.17
CA SER A 299 0.16 -14.14 15.15
C SER A 299 0.12 -14.99 13.87
N LEU A 300 0.45 -14.41 12.73
CA LEU A 300 0.50 -15.11 11.45
C LEU A 300 1.58 -16.20 11.45
N LEU A 301 2.79 -15.88 11.91
CA LEU A 301 3.90 -16.83 11.94
C LEU A 301 3.61 -18.01 12.88
N HIS A 302 2.99 -17.78 14.04
CA HIS A 302 2.55 -18.85 14.93
C HIS A 302 1.48 -19.74 14.29
N ARG A 303 0.56 -19.17 13.50
CA ARG A 303 -0.43 -19.95 12.75
C ARG A 303 0.23 -20.80 11.67
N PHE A 304 1.26 -20.29 10.99
CA PHE A 304 2.06 -21.06 10.03
C PHE A 304 2.76 -22.23 10.67
N ASP A 305 3.40 -22.04 11.84
CA ASP A 305 4.04 -23.12 12.57
C ASP A 305 3.04 -24.23 12.95
N LYS A 306 1.86 -23.83 13.43
CA LYS A 306 0.78 -24.75 13.77
C LYS A 306 0.26 -25.51 12.52
N ALA A 307 0.01 -24.79 11.43
CA ALA A 307 -0.48 -25.40 10.18
C ALA A 307 0.55 -26.41 9.62
N TYR A 308 1.84 -26.07 9.67
CA TYR A 308 2.91 -26.98 9.28
C TYR A 308 2.94 -28.24 10.16
N GLY A 309 2.82 -28.07 11.49
CA GLY A 309 2.76 -29.22 12.42
C GLY A 309 1.56 -30.14 12.21
N GLN A 310 0.44 -29.58 11.72
CA GLN A 310 -0.78 -30.34 11.41
C GLN A 310 -0.71 -31.02 10.03
N MET A 311 -0.09 -30.38 9.04
CA MET A 311 -0.11 -30.80 7.63
C MET A 311 1.26 -30.63 6.96
N PRO A 312 2.35 -31.25 7.50
CA PRO A 312 3.70 -31.00 6.97
C PRO A 312 3.85 -31.39 5.50
N GLY A 313 3.13 -32.40 5.04
CA GLY A 313 3.16 -32.84 3.64
C GLY A 313 2.50 -31.88 2.64
N SER A 314 1.82 -30.84 3.12
CA SER A 314 1.21 -29.81 2.26
C SER A 314 2.19 -28.70 1.84
N PHE A 315 3.38 -28.66 2.41
CA PHE A 315 4.39 -27.63 2.17
C PHE A 315 5.71 -28.28 1.77
N LYS A 316 6.36 -27.78 0.73
CA LYS A 316 7.72 -28.19 0.36
C LYS A 316 8.77 -27.53 1.25
N THR A 317 8.53 -26.28 1.64
CA THR A 317 9.37 -25.49 2.55
C THR A 317 8.49 -25.01 3.69
N HIS A 318 9.05 -24.96 4.91
CA HIS A 318 8.31 -24.45 6.08
C HIS A 318 7.72 -23.06 5.80
N PRO A 319 6.44 -22.80 6.07
CA PRO A 319 5.78 -21.53 5.77
C PRO A 319 6.49 -20.30 6.37
N ARG A 320 7.01 -20.41 7.61
CA ARG A 320 7.80 -19.34 8.25
C ARG A 320 9.08 -19.05 7.49
N GLU A 321 9.76 -20.07 6.94
CA GLU A 321 10.95 -19.86 6.11
C GLU A 321 10.62 -19.20 4.78
N GLN A 322 9.47 -19.56 4.17
CA GLN A 322 8.99 -18.88 2.96
C GLN A 322 8.73 -17.40 3.27
N PHE A 323 8.06 -17.10 4.39
CA PHE A 323 7.83 -15.72 4.83
C PHE A 323 9.16 -14.97 4.98
N HIS A 324 10.10 -15.48 5.74
CA HIS A 324 11.39 -14.83 5.97
C HIS A 324 12.23 -14.64 4.70
N ARG A 325 12.03 -15.46 3.67
CA ARG A 325 12.75 -15.38 2.40
C ARG A 325 12.14 -14.37 1.43
N HIS A 326 10.83 -14.23 1.41
CA HIS A 326 10.10 -13.56 0.35
C HIS A 326 9.39 -12.27 0.77
N VAL A 327 9.05 -12.12 2.07
CA VAL A 327 8.21 -11.03 2.56
C VAL A 327 9.05 -9.98 3.27
N TYR A 328 8.79 -8.72 2.91
CA TYR A 328 9.29 -7.53 3.58
C TYR A 328 8.11 -6.83 4.30
N VAL A 329 8.38 -6.21 5.44
CA VAL A 329 7.35 -5.55 6.26
C VAL A 329 7.79 -4.13 6.57
N SER A 330 6.93 -3.16 6.25
CA SER A 330 7.01 -1.78 6.74
C SER A 330 6.08 -1.65 7.95
N PRO A 331 6.61 -1.55 9.19
CA PRO A 331 5.80 -1.38 10.39
C PRO A 331 5.26 0.04 10.49
N PHE A 332 4.25 0.25 11.34
CA PHE A 332 3.91 1.58 11.82
C PHE A 332 4.83 2.00 12.97
N TYR A 333 4.95 3.30 13.21
CA TYR A 333 5.78 3.87 14.29
C TYR A 333 5.23 3.56 15.70
N GLU A 334 3.94 3.22 15.82
CA GLU A 334 3.28 2.82 17.07
C GLU A 334 3.39 1.32 17.38
N ASP A 335 3.81 0.50 16.42
CA ASP A 335 3.97 -0.94 16.59
C ASP A 335 5.08 -1.30 17.58
N ASP A 336 5.04 -2.52 18.15
CA ASP A 336 6.16 -3.06 18.92
C ASP A 336 7.31 -3.51 18.00
N LEU A 337 8.20 -2.56 17.69
CA LEU A 337 9.33 -2.79 16.80
C LEU A 337 10.36 -3.77 17.38
N ALA A 338 10.40 -3.94 18.71
CA ALA A 338 11.27 -4.94 19.35
C ALA A 338 10.69 -6.35 19.15
N GLU A 339 9.36 -6.51 19.26
CA GLU A 339 8.69 -7.76 18.93
C GLU A 339 8.86 -8.11 17.45
N LEU A 340 8.67 -7.18 16.55
CA LEU A 340 8.87 -7.41 15.10
C LEU A 340 10.27 -7.92 14.79
N LYS A 341 11.29 -7.29 15.37
CA LYS A 341 12.69 -7.71 15.25
C LYS A 341 12.95 -9.13 15.78
N ALA A 342 12.21 -9.57 16.79
CA ALA A 342 12.33 -10.91 17.34
C ALA A 342 11.68 -11.98 16.42
N GLU A 343 10.69 -11.60 15.63
CA GLU A 343 9.91 -12.51 14.79
C GLU A 343 10.46 -12.66 13.36
N ILE A 344 11.07 -11.60 12.78
CA ILE A 344 11.59 -11.63 11.41
C ILE A 344 13.02 -11.10 11.32
N PRO A 345 13.80 -11.54 10.31
CA PRO A 345 15.13 -10.98 10.05
C PRO A 345 15.07 -9.48 9.80
N VAL A 346 16.01 -8.72 10.38
CA VAL A 346 16.11 -7.26 10.19
C VAL A 346 16.24 -6.88 8.71
N GLU A 347 16.82 -7.75 7.88
CA GLU A 347 16.90 -7.61 6.43
C GLU A 347 15.55 -7.64 5.71
N ARG A 348 14.46 -7.89 6.44
CA ARG A 348 13.09 -7.93 5.93
C ARG A 348 12.21 -6.81 6.48
N ILE A 349 12.79 -5.87 7.22
CA ILE A 349 12.09 -4.71 7.77
C ILE A 349 12.44 -3.49 6.91
N LEU A 350 11.41 -2.72 6.52
CA LEU A 350 11.55 -1.49 5.75
C LEU A 350 11.10 -0.30 6.59
N PHE A 351 11.73 0.83 6.39
CA PHE A 351 11.22 2.11 6.87
C PHE A 351 10.22 2.67 5.86
N GLY A 352 9.03 3.07 6.31
CA GLY A 352 8.02 3.75 5.53
C GLY A 352 7.32 4.80 6.38
N SER A 353 7.27 6.04 5.90
CA SER A 353 6.78 7.17 6.70
C SER A 353 5.31 7.51 6.50
N ASP A 354 4.70 7.02 5.43
CA ASP A 354 3.35 7.38 4.99
C ASP A 354 3.18 8.90 4.71
N TYR A 355 4.28 9.61 4.43
CA TYR A 355 4.23 11.04 4.18
C TYR A 355 3.62 11.36 2.80
N PRO A 356 2.68 12.30 2.64
CA PRO A 356 2.27 13.34 3.59
C PRO A 356 0.91 13.09 4.26
N HIS A 357 0.52 11.86 4.48
CA HIS A 357 -0.73 11.56 5.17
C HIS A 357 -0.69 12.01 6.65
N PRO A 358 -1.84 12.36 7.25
CA PRO A 358 -1.89 12.91 8.60
C PRO A 358 -1.59 11.89 9.70
N GLU A 359 -1.74 10.61 9.41
CA GLU A 359 -1.42 9.48 10.28
C GLU A 359 0.08 9.27 10.47
N GLY A 360 0.89 9.52 9.43
CA GLY A 360 2.34 9.50 9.51
C GLY A 360 2.93 10.68 10.29
N PRO A 361 4.21 10.62 10.71
CA PRO A 361 4.87 11.72 11.42
C PRO A 361 5.01 12.97 10.53
N ALA A 362 5.06 14.16 11.18
CA ALA A 362 5.22 15.42 10.46
C ALA A 362 6.53 15.48 9.66
N HIS A 363 7.57 14.84 10.17
CA HIS A 363 8.86 14.68 9.49
C HIS A 363 9.26 13.19 9.45
N PRO A 364 9.48 12.60 8.29
CA PRO A 364 9.77 11.16 8.14
C PRO A 364 10.84 10.62 9.09
N LEU A 365 11.92 11.36 9.33
CA LEU A 365 13.02 10.93 10.19
C LEU A 365 12.71 10.97 11.69
N GLU A 366 11.56 11.50 12.13
CA GLU A 366 11.10 11.35 13.52
C GLU A 366 10.88 9.89 13.90
N TYR A 367 10.60 9.04 12.92
CA TYR A 367 10.47 7.60 13.05
C TYR A 367 11.70 6.92 13.68
N LEU A 368 12.89 7.48 13.52
CA LEU A 368 14.12 6.96 14.14
C LEU A 368 14.01 6.84 15.67
N GLU A 369 13.22 7.69 16.28
CA GLU A 369 13.03 7.68 17.74
C GLU A 369 12.28 6.43 18.23
N ASP A 370 11.52 5.77 17.36
CA ASP A 370 10.76 4.57 17.71
C ASP A 370 11.62 3.30 17.57
N PHE A 371 12.71 3.33 16.78
CA PHE A 371 13.63 2.22 16.57
C PHE A 371 14.73 2.06 17.64
N ARG A 372 14.47 2.46 18.89
CA ARG A 372 15.46 2.43 20.01
C ARG A 372 16.02 1.03 20.33
N ALA A 373 15.28 -0.02 19.99
CA ALA A 373 15.71 -1.41 20.19
C ALA A 373 16.70 -1.90 19.12
N TYR A 374 16.97 -1.08 18.08
CA TYR A 374 17.83 -1.46 16.97
C TYR A 374 19.24 -0.89 17.13
N ARG A 375 20.25 -1.71 16.79
CA ARG A 375 21.64 -1.27 16.75
C ARG A 375 21.89 -0.38 15.53
N PRO A 376 22.98 0.42 15.51
CA PRO A 376 23.29 1.30 14.37
C PRO A 376 23.39 0.56 13.01
N ASP A 377 23.96 -0.64 12.99
CA ASP A 377 24.05 -1.47 11.79
C ASP A 377 22.70 -2.01 11.32
N GLU A 378 21.78 -2.25 12.25
CA GLU A 378 20.40 -2.65 11.98
C GLU A 378 19.56 -1.48 11.46
N LEU A 379 19.76 -0.28 12.02
CA LEU A 379 19.13 0.94 11.52
C LEU A 379 19.52 1.23 10.08
N GLU A 380 20.79 1.07 9.72
CA GLU A 380 21.24 1.23 8.33
C GLU A 380 20.55 0.22 7.40
N LYS A 381 20.31 -1.01 7.86
CA LYS A 381 19.56 -2.00 7.07
C LYS A 381 18.13 -1.53 6.84
N VAL A 382 17.39 -1.20 7.91
CA VAL A 382 15.97 -0.82 7.85
C VAL A 382 15.74 0.45 7.05
N PHE A 383 16.54 1.48 7.31
CA PHE A 383 16.37 2.81 6.71
C PHE A 383 17.09 2.99 5.36
N SER A 384 17.90 2.02 4.93
CA SER A 384 18.71 2.18 3.72
C SER A 384 18.80 0.90 2.90
N THR A 385 19.64 -0.06 3.33
CA THR A 385 20.13 -1.11 2.45
C THR A 385 19.10 -2.12 2.03
N ASN A 386 18.03 -2.34 2.83
CA ASN A 386 16.97 -3.29 2.52
C ASN A 386 16.16 -2.83 1.30
N LEU A 387 15.62 -1.60 1.33
CA LEU A 387 14.88 -1.06 0.18
C LEU A 387 15.79 -0.83 -1.02
N LYS A 388 16.99 -0.29 -0.81
CA LYS A 388 18.00 -0.13 -1.87
C LYS A 388 18.29 -1.45 -2.58
N GLY A 389 18.42 -2.56 -1.83
CA GLY A 389 18.63 -3.90 -2.38
C GLY A 389 17.44 -4.40 -3.22
N LEU A 390 16.19 -4.15 -2.77
CA LEU A 390 15.00 -4.47 -3.54
C LEU A 390 14.94 -3.71 -4.87
N LEU A 391 15.23 -2.42 -4.83
CA LEU A 391 15.22 -1.55 -6.03
C LEU A 391 16.34 -1.92 -7.02
N ALA A 392 17.47 -2.40 -6.55
CA ALA A 392 18.59 -2.84 -7.39
C ALA A 392 18.30 -4.18 -8.09
N GLY A 393 17.54 -5.09 -7.47
CA GLY A 393 17.18 -6.39 -8.06
C GLY A 393 16.46 -6.28 -9.40
N ALA A 394 15.77 -5.18 -9.65
CA ALA A 394 15.09 -4.87 -10.91
C ALA A 394 16.06 -4.37 -12.02
N ALA A 395 17.34 -4.24 -11.76
CA ALA A 395 18.32 -3.65 -12.68
C ALA A 395 19.26 -4.69 -13.33
N ALA A 396 19.15 -5.95 -12.93
CA ALA A 396 19.88 -7.09 -13.46
C ALA A 396 19.08 -7.84 -14.51
#